data_617d304a6dd98a4a00580da7cdfd8130
#
_entry.id   617d304a6dd98a4a00580da7cdfd8130
#
_cell.length_a   1.000
_cell.length_b   1.000
_cell.length_c   1.000
_cell.angle_alpha   90.00
_cell.angle_beta   90.00
_cell.angle_gamma   90.00
#
_symmetry.space_group_name_H-M   'P 1'
#
loop_
_entity.id
_entity.type
_entity.pdbx_description
1 polymer ?
#
loop_
_entity_poly.entity_id
_entity_poly.type
_entity_poly.pdbx_seq_one_letter_code
_entity_poly.pdbx_strand_id
1 'polypeptide(L)'
;TMGQPGAFTSFFGPDPLNLLGVVILTSLGTWGLPQMVGKFYAIKDEKSINTGTVISTLFAIVISGGCYFLGGFGRLFDAPELHDEAGNMIFDGIIPHMLSTLPDILIGIVVVLVLSASMSTLASLVLTSSSTLTLDFLKDNVMKDMSEKKQVHTMQVMVVFFIVLSVVIAMDPPTFIAQVMGISWGALAGAFLAPFMYGLYWKGVTR
;
A
#
# COMPACT_ATOMS: atom_id res chain seq x y z
N THR A 1 26.68 -2.71 -5.17
CA THR A 1 26.74 -3.49 -3.91
C THR A 1 26.05 -4.85 -3.99
N MET A 2 25.37 -5.19 -5.08
CA MET A 2 24.78 -6.52 -5.31
C MET A 2 25.83 -7.61 -5.62
N GLY A 3 27.11 -7.24 -5.77
CA GLY A 3 28.19 -8.16 -6.07
C GLY A 3 28.97 -8.73 -4.88
N GLN A 4 28.54 -8.51 -3.65
CA GLN A 4 29.22 -9.11 -2.51
C GLN A 4 28.78 -10.58 -2.32
N PRO A 5 29.73 -11.53 -2.18
CA PRO A 5 29.41 -12.92 -1.89
C PRO A 5 28.58 -13.01 -0.59
N GLY A 6 27.46 -13.72 -0.63
CA GLY A 6 26.60 -13.90 0.53
C GLY A 6 25.56 -12.79 0.78
N ALA A 7 25.50 -11.72 -0.02
CA ALA A 7 24.51 -10.64 0.17
C ALA A 7 23.05 -11.15 0.17
N PHE A 8 22.75 -12.17 -0.61
CA PHE A 8 21.40 -12.76 -0.71
C PHE A 8 21.12 -13.88 0.30
N THR A 9 22.14 -14.37 1.00
CA THR A 9 22.01 -15.38 2.05
C THR A 9 22.14 -14.80 3.45
N SER A 10 22.46 -13.50 3.55
CA SER A 10 22.50 -12.79 4.82
C SER A 10 21.09 -12.55 5.35
N PHE A 11 20.85 -12.88 6.62
CA PHE A 11 19.57 -12.66 7.29
C PHE A 11 19.18 -11.17 7.36
N PHE A 12 20.17 -10.30 7.48
CA PHE A 12 19.95 -8.83 7.57
C PHE A 12 20.20 -8.09 6.26
N GLY A 13 20.58 -8.80 5.19
CA GLY A 13 20.90 -8.19 3.89
C GLY A 13 22.16 -7.32 3.90
N PRO A 14 22.40 -6.58 2.80
CA PRO A 14 23.57 -5.72 2.68
C PRO A 14 23.43 -4.39 3.44
N ASP A 15 22.21 -3.97 3.78
CA ASP A 15 21.92 -2.72 4.50
C ASP A 15 20.88 -2.99 5.61
N PRO A 16 21.33 -3.39 6.82
CA PRO A 16 20.48 -3.71 7.94
C PRO A 16 19.60 -2.53 8.42
N LEU A 17 20.09 -1.29 8.33
CA LEU A 17 19.34 -0.13 8.78
C LEU A 17 18.17 0.19 7.84
N ASN A 18 18.39 0.11 6.54
CA ASN A 18 17.33 0.27 5.56
C ASN A 18 16.28 -0.84 5.69
N LEU A 19 16.72 -2.09 5.85
CA LEU A 19 15.80 -3.20 6.10
C LEU A 19 14.95 -2.96 7.36
N LEU A 20 15.57 -2.54 8.46
CA LEU A 20 14.86 -2.21 9.70
C LEU A 20 13.84 -1.07 9.47
N GLY A 21 14.23 -0.03 8.75
CA GLY A 21 13.33 1.07 8.37
C GLY A 21 12.10 0.58 7.59
N VAL A 22 12.29 -0.29 6.60
CA VAL A 22 11.20 -0.89 5.83
C VAL A 22 10.31 -1.75 6.72
N VAL A 23 10.87 -2.58 7.59
CA VAL A 23 10.11 -3.43 8.52
C VAL A 23 9.27 -2.58 9.48
N ILE A 24 9.83 -1.53 10.07
CA ILE A 24 9.09 -0.62 10.94
C ILE A 24 7.97 0.08 10.18
N LEU A 25 8.26 0.60 8.99
CA LEU A 25 7.28 1.29 8.15
C LEU A 25 6.10 0.37 7.77
N THR A 26 6.38 -0.82 7.32
CA THR A 26 5.35 -1.77 6.86
C THR A 26 4.58 -2.42 8.00
N SER A 27 5.18 -2.57 9.17
CA SER A 27 4.54 -3.20 10.33
C SER A 27 3.81 -2.19 11.21
N LEU A 28 4.48 -1.15 11.69
CA LEU A 28 3.91 -0.16 12.62
C LEU A 28 3.27 1.01 11.89
N GLY A 29 3.84 1.45 10.77
CA GLY A 29 3.32 2.60 10.02
C GLY A 29 1.90 2.41 9.52
N THR A 30 1.52 1.17 9.22
CA THR A 30 0.16 0.85 8.75
C THR A 30 -0.92 0.98 9.82
N TRP A 31 -0.58 1.00 11.12
CA TRP A 31 -1.57 1.10 12.21
C TRP A 31 -2.32 2.42 12.22
N GLY A 32 -1.65 3.52 11.85
CA GLY A 32 -2.25 4.85 11.81
C GLY A 32 -3.00 5.17 10.52
N LEU A 33 -3.02 4.28 9.53
CA LEU A 33 -3.67 4.55 8.25
C LEU A 33 -5.19 4.69 8.42
N PRO A 34 -5.82 5.78 7.98
CA PRO A 34 -7.26 6.01 8.16
C PRO A 34 -8.14 4.89 7.64
N GLN A 35 -7.79 4.29 6.49
CA GLN A 35 -8.51 3.17 5.92
C GLN A 35 -8.39 1.87 6.75
N MET A 36 -7.35 1.73 7.56
CA MET A 36 -7.21 0.60 8.50
C MET A 36 -8.00 0.86 9.79
N VAL A 37 -7.90 2.07 10.33
CA VAL A 37 -8.65 2.47 11.53
C VAL A 37 -10.15 2.29 11.31
N GLY A 38 -10.68 2.69 10.16
CA GLY A 38 -12.09 2.50 9.81
C GLY A 38 -12.57 1.05 9.87
N LYS A 39 -11.69 0.07 9.59
CA LYS A 39 -12.04 -1.36 9.70
C LYS A 39 -12.21 -1.83 11.14
N PHE A 40 -11.50 -1.23 12.10
CA PHE A 40 -11.64 -1.58 13.51
C PHE A 40 -13.01 -1.21 14.07
N TYR A 41 -13.61 -0.11 13.61
CA TYR A 41 -14.97 0.27 14.01
C TYR A 41 -16.06 -0.65 13.45
N ALA A 42 -15.77 -1.46 12.45
CA ALA A 42 -16.70 -2.41 11.86
C ALA A 42 -16.71 -3.78 12.55
N ILE A 43 -15.90 -3.99 13.58
CA ILE A 43 -15.80 -5.27 14.30
C ILE A 43 -17.03 -5.44 15.19
N LYS A 44 -17.69 -6.60 15.08
CA LYS A 44 -18.96 -6.89 15.75
C LYS A 44 -18.84 -7.06 17.28
N ASP A 45 -17.83 -7.81 17.72
CA ASP A 45 -17.62 -8.17 19.13
C ASP A 45 -16.15 -8.53 19.41
N GLU A 46 -15.77 -8.58 20.70
CA GLU A 46 -14.41 -8.91 21.14
C GLU A 46 -13.96 -10.32 20.75
N LYS A 47 -14.89 -11.28 20.70
CA LYS A 47 -14.57 -12.65 20.28
C LYS A 47 -14.15 -12.69 18.81
N SER A 48 -14.77 -11.87 17.97
CA SER A 48 -14.44 -11.71 16.58
C SER A 48 -13.04 -11.10 16.39
N ILE A 49 -12.54 -10.29 17.33
CA ILE A 49 -11.17 -9.76 17.30
C ILE A 49 -10.15 -10.89 17.35
N ASN A 50 -10.27 -11.79 18.34
CA ASN A 50 -9.32 -12.89 18.51
C ASN A 50 -9.32 -13.84 17.31
N THR A 51 -10.51 -14.22 16.84
CA THR A 51 -10.63 -15.08 15.66
C THR A 51 -10.09 -14.38 14.41
N GLY A 52 -10.42 -13.12 14.20
CA GLY A 52 -9.93 -12.32 13.09
C GLY A 52 -8.42 -12.15 13.11
N THR A 53 -7.83 -11.94 14.30
CA THR A 53 -6.37 -11.82 14.47
C THR A 53 -5.66 -13.11 14.04
N VAL A 54 -6.13 -14.27 14.48
CA VAL A 54 -5.52 -15.55 14.11
C VAL A 54 -5.63 -15.78 12.60
N ILE A 55 -6.83 -15.61 12.02
CA ILE A 55 -7.06 -15.83 10.60
C ILE A 55 -6.22 -14.87 9.75
N SER A 56 -6.22 -13.57 10.08
CA SER A 56 -5.47 -12.57 9.33
C SER A 56 -3.96 -12.77 9.44
N THR A 57 -3.46 -13.20 10.61
CA THR A 57 -2.04 -13.50 10.81
C THR A 57 -1.61 -14.69 9.96
N LEU A 58 -2.37 -15.79 9.98
CA LEU A 58 -2.08 -16.97 9.15
C LEU A 58 -2.12 -16.61 7.66
N PHE A 59 -3.14 -15.86 7.25
CA PHE A 59 -3.27 -15.38 5.88
C PHE A 59 -2.07 -14.50 5.49
N ALA A 60 -1.68 -13.56 6.34
CA ALA A 60 -0.54 -12.68 6.08
C ALA A 60 0.78 -13.46 5.95
N ILE A 61 1.01 -14.46 6.81
CA ILE A 61 2.21 -15.33 6.73
C ILE A 61 2.25 -16.05 5.37
N VAL A 62 1.14 -16.64 4.94
CA VAL A 62 1.08 -17.38 3.68
C VAL A 62 1.26 -16.45 2.48
N ILE A 63 0.51 -15.35 2.44
CA ILE A 63 0.53 -14.45 1.26
C ILE A 63 1.81 -13.62 1.22
N SER A 64 2.16 -12.92 2.29
CA SER A 64 3.39 -12.10 2.30
C SER A 64 4.64 -12.96 2.21
N GLY A 65 4.69 -14.07 2.96
CA GLY A 65 5.81 -15.02 2.87
C GLY A 65 5.95 -15.61 1.48
N GLY A 66 4.85 -15.99 0.84
CA GLY A 66 4.83 -16.47 -0.55
C GLY A 66 5.29 -15.42 -1.54
N CYS A 67 4.82 -14.18 -1.43
CA CYS A 67 5.23 -13.07 -2.30
C CYS A 67 6.73 -12.76 -2.18
N TYR A 68 7.25 -12.65 -0.95
CA TYR A 68 8.69 -12.41 -0.74
C TYR A 68 9.54 -13.58 -1.21
N PHE A 69 9.10 -14.82 -0.98
CA PHE A 69 9.77 -16.01 -1.47
C PHE A 69 9.84 -16.02 -3.00
N LEU A 70 8.72 -15.79 -3.69
CA LEU A 70 8.68 -15.67 -5.16
C LEU A 70 9.52 -14.50 -5.67
N GLY A 71 9.45 -13.34 -5.01
CA GLY A 71 10.28 -12.19 -5.37
C GLY A 71 11.79 -12.48 -5.32
N GLY A 72 12.21 -13.35 -4.41
CA GLY A 72 13.61 -13.81 -4.35
C GLY A 72 14.09 -14.55 -5.59
N PHE A 73 13.18 -15.19 -6.33
CA PHE A 73 13.52 -15.84 -7.62
C PHE A 73 13.64 -14.86 -8.77
N GLY A 74 13.15 -13.61 -8.64
CA GLY A 74 13.23 -12.62 -9.70
C GLY A 74 14.63 -12.42 -10.28
N ARG A 75 15.67 -12.57 -9.44
CA ARG A 75 17.07 -12.50 -9.85
C ARG A 75 17.53 -13.59 -10.82
N LEU A 76 16.79 -14.70 -10.93
CA LEU A 76 17.07 -15.79 -11.87
C LEU A 76 16.58 -15.47 -13.28
N PHE A 77 15.75 -14.43 -13.41
CA PHE A 77 15.15 -13.97 -14.66
C PHE A 77 15.80 -12.68 -15.16
N ASP A 78 17.12 -12.59 -14.99
CA ASP A 78 17.88 -11.44 -15.51
C ASP A 78 17.93 -11.52 -17.03
N ALA A 79 17.48 -10.43 -17.70
CA ALA A 79 17.45 -10.31 -19.14
C ALA A 79 17.85 -8.88 -19.56
N PRO A 80 18.47 -8.71 -20.74
CA PRO A 80 18.85 -7.37 -21.23
C PRO A 80 17.69 -6.37 -21.26
N GLU A 81 16.47 -6.85 -21.50
CA GLU A 81 15.24 -6.05 -21.58
C GLU A 81 14.81 -5.47 -20.21
N LEU A 82 15.37 -6.02 -19.11
CA LEU A 82 15.12 -5.55 -17.74
C LEU A 82 16.12 -4.48 -17.29
N HIS A 83 16.94 -3.99 -18.21
CA HIS A 83 17.89 -2.92 -17.93
C HIS A 83 17.55 -1.67 -18.75
N ASP A 84 17.68 -0.50 -18.14
CA ASP A 84 17.57 0.77 -18.85
C ASP A 84 18.83 1.07 -19.68
N GLU A 85 18.82 2.17 -20.46
CA GLU A 85 19.96 2.60 -21.28
C GLU A 85 21.24 2.88 -20.46
N ALA A 86 21.09 3.14 -19.15
CA ALA A 86 22.20 3.37 -18.23
C ALA A 86 22.68 2.07 -17.54
N GLY A 87 22.06 0.93 -17.84
CA GLY A 87 22.37 -0.38 -17.27
C GLY A 87 21.79 -0.62 -15.87
N ASN A 88 20.83 0.21 -15.41
CA ASN A 88 20.14 -0.03 -14.15
C ASN A 88 18.97 -1.00 -14.37
N MET A 89 18.72 -1.84 -13.37
CA MET A 89 17.63 -2.81 -13.42
C MET A 89 16.26 -2.12 -13.28
N ILE A 90 15.34 -2.46 -14.18
CA ILE A 90 13.94 -2.03 -14.16
C ILE A 90 13.16 -3.01 -13.27
N PHE A 91 13.10 -2.74 -11.96
CA PHE A 91 12.52 -3.63 -10.96
C PHE A 91 11.06 -3.98 -11.23
N ASP A 92 10.26 -3.03 -11.73
CA ASP A 92 8.84 -3.24 -12.02
C ASP A 92 8.60 -4.17 -13.23
N GLY A 93 9.61 -4.38 -14.06
CA GLY A 93 9.60 -5.31 -15.19
C GLY A 93 9.83 -6.78 -14.82
N ILE A 94 10.42 -7.07 -13.65
CA ILE A 94 10.85 -8.43 -13.29
C ILE A 94 9.66 -9.39 -13.21
N ILE A 95 8.60 -9.03 -12.51
CA ILE A 95 7.42 -9.90 -12.32
C ILE A 95 6.69 -10.14 -13.65
N PRO A 96 6.38 -9.12 -14.48
CA PRO A 96 5.85 -9.36 -15.81
C PRO A 96 6.72 -10.28 -16.67
N HIS A 97 8.05 -10.11 -16.62
CA HIS A 97 8.98 -10.98 -17.36
C HIS A 97 8.94 -12.43 -16.84
N MET A 98 8.93 -12.66 -15.52
CA MET A 98 8.73 -14.00 -14.96
C MET A 98 7.40 -14.62 -15.39
N LEU A 99 6.32 -13.85 -15.41
CA LEU A 99 5.01 -14.33 -15.81
C LEU A 99 4.92 -14.66 -17.29
N SER A 100 5.68 -13.97 -18.16
CA SER A 100 5.69 -14.24 -19.60
C SER A 100 6.19 -15.63 -19.98
N THR A 101 6.86 -16.33 -19.04
CA THR A 101 7.29 -17.71 -19.23
C THR A 101 6.19 -18.76 -18.98
N LEU A 102 5.03 -18.32 -18.46
CA LEU A 102 3.90 -19.19 -18.15
C LEU A 102 3.00 -19.40 -19.38
N PRO A 103 2.21 -20.50 -19.39
CA PRO A 103 1.15 -20.67 -20.39
C PRO A 103 0.13 -19.52 -20.36
N ASP A 104 -0.39 -19.12 -21.53
CA ASP A 104 -1.29 -17.97 -21.70
C ASP A 104 -2.51 -17.98 -20.76
N ILE A 105 -3.07 -19.16 -20.49
CA ILE A 105 -4.22 -19.29 -19.60
C ILE A 105 -3.87 -18.90 -18.16
N LEU A 106 -2.66 -19.20 -17.69
CA LEU A 106 -2.20 -18.83 -16.36
C LEU A 106 -1.91 -17.33 -16.30
N ILE A 107 -1.30 -16.77 -17.35
CA ILE A 107 -1.10 -15.31 -17.48
C ILE A 107 -2.45 -14.60 -17.39
N GLY A 108 -3.46 -15.06 -18.13
CA GLY A 108 -4.81 -14.49 -18.09
C GLY A 108 -5.42 -14.51 -16.69
N ILE A 109 -5.30 -15.62 -15.96
CA ILE A 109 -5.80 -15.73 -14.58
C ILE A 109 -5.07 -14.74 -13.65
N VAL A 110 -3.74 -14.65 -13.74
CA VAL A 110 -2.95 -13.73 -12.91
C VAL A 110 -3.30 -12.27 -13.21
N VAL A 111 -3.44 -11.91 -14.48
CA VAL A 111 -3.83 -10.55 -14.88
C VAL A 111 -5.20 -10.17 -14.31
N VAL A 112 -6.20 -11.04 -14.42
CA VAL A 112 -7.54 -10.80 -13.84
C VAL A 112 -7.46 -10.66 -12.32
N LEU A 113 -6.67 -11.50 -11.66
CA LEU A 113 -6.47 -11.45 -10.21
C LEU A 113 -5.83 -10.12 -9.76
N VAL A 114 -4.75 -9.70 -10.43
CA VAL A 114 -4.05 -8.45 -10.13
C VAL A 114 -4.95 -7.24 -10.38
N LEU A 115 -5.67 -7.21 -11.50
CA LEU A 115 -6.61 -6.13 -11.80
C LEU A 115 -7.73 -6.05 -10.74
N SER A 116 -8.32 -7.18 -10.37
CA SER A 116 -9.39 -7.23 -9.35
C SER A 116 -8.90 -6.73 -7.99
N ALA A 117 -7.72 -7.18 -7.56
CA ALA A 117 -7.11 -6.74 -6.31
C ALA A 117 -6.78 -5.23 -6.32
N SER A 118 -6.21 -4.74 -7.42
CA SER A 118 -5.87 -3.33 -7.59
C SER A 118 -7.12 -2.45 -7.61
N MET A 119 -8.18 -2.84 -8.30
CA MET A 119 -9.45 -2.12 -8.34
C MET A 119 -10.09 -2.00 -6.96
N SER A 120 -10.11 -3.08 -6.18
CA SER A 120 -10.69 -3.07 -4.84
C SER A 120 -9.93 -2.13 -3.89
N THR A 121 -8.60 -2.12 -3.97
CA THR A 121 -7.75 -1.24 -3.18
C THR A 121 -7.90 0.22 -3.61
N LEU A 122 -7.86 0.49 -4.92
CA LEU A 122 -8.03 1.84 -5.46
C LEU A 122 -9.38 2.43 -5.06
N ALA A 123 -10.47 1.67 -5.19
CA ALA A 123 -11.81 2.11 -4.80
C ALA A 123 -11.86 2.52 -3.32
N SER A 124 -11.27 1.72 -2.43
CA SER A 124 -11.20 2.02 -1.01
C SER A 124 -10.39 3.30 -0.71
N LEU A 125 -9.24 3.47 -1.34
CA LEU A 125 -8.37 4.63 -1.14
C LEU A 125 -9.00 5.91 -1.66
N VAL A 126 -9.54 5.88 -2.87
CA VAL A 126 -10.20 7.03 -3.49
C VAL A 126 -11.44 7.45 -2.71
N LEU A 127 -12.24 6.49 -2.24
CA LEU A 127 -13.41 6.79 -1.41
C LEU A 127 -13.01 7.42 -0.07
N THR A 128 -12.01 6.88 0.61
CA THR A 128 -11.49 7.44 1.87
C THR A 128 -10.97 8.85 1.67
N SER A 129 -10.13 9.09 0.66
CA SER A 129 -9.59 10.42 0.35
C SER A 129 -10.69 11.43 0.02
N SER A 130 -11.67 11.02 -0.78
CA SER A 130 -12.80 11.87 -1.18
C SER A 130 -13.72 12.20 -0.01
N SER A 131 -14.00 11.24 0.87
CA SER A 131 -14.82 11.45 2.06
C SER A 131 -14.12 12.37 3.06
N THR A 132 -12.84 12.15 3.34
CA THR A 132 -12.04 12.99 4.24
C THR A 132 -11.99 14.44 3.73
N LEU A 133 -11.69 14.64 2.45
CA LEU A 133 -11.66 15.98 1.89
C LEU A 133 -13.04 16.64 1.90
N THR A 134 -14.10 15.90 1.61
CA THR A 134 -15.47 16.46 1.54
C THR A 134 -16.06 16.69 2.92
N LEU A 135 -15.98 15.72 3.82
CA LEU A 135 -16.67 15.76 5.12
C LEU A 135 -15.82 16.48 6.17
N ASP A 136 -14.56 16.09 6.32
CA ASP A 136 -13.73 16.61 7.41
C ASP A 136 -13.13 17.98 7.08
N PHE A 137 -12.86 18.27 5.80
CA PHE A 137 -12.27 19.54 5.41
C PHE A 137 -13.29 20.52 4.84
N LEU A 138 -13.99 20.19 3.75
CA LEU A 138 -14.88 21.15 3.06
C LEU A 138 -16.12 21.46 3.90
N LYS A 139 -16.79 20.45 4.44
CA LYS A 139 -17.99 20.65 5.25
C LYS A 139 -17.69 21.37 6.55
N ASP A 140 -16.66 20.96 7.29
CA ASP A 140 -16.41 21.52 8.61
C ASP A 140 -15.73 22.90 8.58
N ASN A 141 -14.93 23.21 7.54
CA ASN A 141 -14.17 24.44 7.49
C ASN A 141 -14.68 25.47 6.47
N VAL A 142 -15.25 25.02 5.35
CA VAL A 142 -15.59 25.91 4.21
C VAL A 142 -17.08 26.04 3.99
N MET A 143 -17.83 24.93 4.07
CA MET A 143 -19.25 24.88 3.71
C MET A 143 -20.08 24.23 4.82
N LYS A 144 -20.16 24.87 5.98
CA LYS A 144 -20.82 24.33 7.19
C LYS A 144 -22.27 23.89 7.02
N ASP A 145 -23.01 24.53 6.10
CA ASP A 145 -24.44 24.25 5.83
C ASP A 145 -24.65 23.34 4.62
N MET A 146 -23.73 22.44 4.35
CA MET A 146 -23.81 21.55 3.19
C MET A 146 -24.91 20.49 3.39
N SER A 147 -25.95 20.51 2.55
CA SER A 147 -26.99 19.47 2.57
C SER A 147 -26.43 18.09 2.20
N GLU A 148 -27.08 17.02 2.65
CA GLU A 148 -26.64 15.64 2.38
C GLU A 148 -26.47 15.35 0.88
N LYS A 149 -27.40 15.81 0.04
CA LYS A 149 -27.29 15.66 -1.41
C LYS A 149 -26.06 16.34 -1.98
N LYS A 150 -25.74 17.53 -1.47
CA LYS A 150 -24.55 18.27 -1.89
C LYS A 150 -23.26 17.59 -1.41
N GLN A 151 -23.26 17.02 -0.20
CA GLN A 151 -22.12 16.23 0.31
C GLN A 151 -21.83 15.03 -0.61
N VAL A 152 -22.86 14.24 -0.95
CA VAL A 152 -22.71 13.08 -1.84
C VAL A 152 -22.21 13.50 -3.23
N HIS A 153 -22.80 14.57 -3.80
CA HIS A 153 -22.36 15.05 -5.11
C HIS A 153 -20.92 15.57 -5.10
N THR A 154 -20.54 16.33 -4.08
CA THR A 154 -19.15 16.81 -3.92
C THR A 154 -18.19 15.63 -3.76
N MET A 155 -18.55 14.62 -2.98
CA MET A 155 -17.75 13.42 -2.82
C MET A 155 -17.55 12.69 -4.16
N GLN A 156 -18.59 12.56 -4.97
CA GLN A 156 -18.49 11.97 -6.32
C GLN A 156 -17.54 12.75 -7.22
N VAL A 157 -17.59 14.08 -7.18
CA VAL A 157 -16.66 14.94 -7.93
C VAL A 157 -15.22 14.73 -7.45
N MET A 158 -15.02 14.65 -6.13
CA MET A 158 -13.68 14.38 -5.56
C MET A 158 -13.15 12.98 -5.91
N VAL A 159 -14.03 11.97 -6.01
CA VAL A 159 -13.66 10.63 -6.51
C VAL A 159 -13.07 10.74 -7.92
N VAL A 160 -13.77 11.42 -8.82
CA VAL A 160 -13.28 11.62 -10.20
C VAL A 160 -11.96 12.38 -10.21
N PHE A 161 -11.85 13.45 -9.41
CA PHE A 161 -10.63 14.25 -9.28
C PHE A 161 -9.43 13.38 -8.86
N PHE A 162 -9.56 12.56 -7.80
CA PHE A 162 -8.48 11.69 -7.33
C PHE A 162 -8.13 10.59 -8.32
N ILE A 163 -9.11 10.04 -9.05
CA ILE A 163 -8.84 9.06 -10.10
C ILE A 163 -8.03 9.71 -11.24
N VAL A 164 -8.45 10.86 -11.73
CA VAL A 164 -7.74 11.58 -12.80
C VAL A 164 -6.31 11.93 -12.36
N LEU A 165 -6.15 12.45 -11.14
CA LEU A 165 -4.84 12.76 -10.58
C LEU A 165 -3.93 11.51 -10.51
N SER A 166 -4.49 10.39 -10.06
CA SER A 166 -3.77 9.11 -9.99
C SER A 166 -3.33 8.62 -11.37
N VAL A 167 -4.20 8.75 -12.38
CA VAL A 167 -3.88 8.37 -13.76
C VAL A 167 -2.75 9.24 -14.32
N VAL A 168 -2.81 10.56 -14.11
CA VAL A 168 -1.76 11.49 -14.57
C VAL A 168 -0.40 11.14 -13.97
N ILE A 169 -0.35 10.85 -12.65
CA ILE A 169 0.91 10.44 -12.00
C ILE A 169 1.38 9.07 -12.50
N ALA A 170 0.44 8.15 -12.77
CA ALA A 170 0.78 6.81 -13.24
C ALA A 170 1.30 6.78 -14.69
N MET A 171 0.99 7.82 -15.51
CA MET A 171 1.51 7.93 -16.87
C MET A 171 3.02 8.22 -16.94
N ASP A 172 3.55 8.91 -15.91
CA ASP A 172 4.98 9.19 -15.78
C ASP A 172 5.39 9.06 -14.30
N PRO A 173 5.58 7.82 -13.83
CA PRO A 173 5.87 7.58 -12.43
C PRO A 173 7.27 8.13 -12.06
N PRO A 174 7.40 8.87 -10.95
CA PRO A 174 8.66 9.51 -10.55
C PRO A 174 9.76 8.51 -10.20
N THR A 175 9.39 7.27 -9.88
CA THR A 175 10.32 6.18 -9.55
C THR A 175 9.58 4.84 -9.57
N PHE A 176 10.27 3.73 -9.29
CA PHE A 176 9.64 2.41 -9.25
C PHE A 176 8.59 2.29 -8.14
N ILE A 177 7.59 1.42 -8.35
CA ILE A 177 6.35 1.31 -7.54
C ILE A 177 6.63 1.17 -6.03
N ALA A 178 7.57 0.31 -5.63
CA ALA A 178 7.86 0.10 -4.21
C ALA A 178 8.42 1.34 -3.52
N GLN A 179 9.17 2.19 -4.22
CA GLN A 179 9.67 3.44 -3.66
C GLN A 179 8.57 4.49 -3.53
N VAL A 180 7.69 4.62 -4.52
CA VAL A 180 6.51 5.50 -4.45
C VAL A 180 5.63 5.10 -3.26
N MET A 181 5.40 3.80 -3.08
CA MET A 181 4.66 3.26 -1.94
C MET A 181 5.34 3.61 -0.60
N GLY A 182 6.66 3.45 -0.51
CA GLY A 182 7.43 3.77 0.69
C GLY A 182 7.33 5.26 1.07
N ILE A 183 7.42 6.16 0.11
CA ILE A 183 7.26 7.61 0.31
C ILE A 183 5.84 7.93 0.80
N SER A 184 4.82 7.40 0.12
CA SER A 184 3.42 7.64 0.45
C SER A 184 3.06 7.11 1.85
N TRP A 185 3.43 5.88 2.15
CA TRP A 185 3.19 5.29 3.48
C TRP A 185 4.00 5.96 4.58
N GLY A 186 5.22 6.40 4.29
CA GLY A 186 6.05 7.16 5.22
C GLY A 186 5.40 8.48 5.61
N ALA A 187 4.86 9.22 4.64
CA ALA A 187 4.15 10.47 4.88
C ALA A 187 2.88 10.24 5.72
N LEU A 188 2.07 9.21 5.38
CA LEU A 188 0.86 8.87 6.13
C LEU A 188 1.19 8.38 7.55
N ALA A 189 2.17 7.50 7.70
CA ALA A 189 2.60 7.02 9.02
C ALA A 189 3.10 8.17 9.89
N GLY A 190 3.90 9.08 9.33
CA GLY A 190 4.39 10.26 10.04
C GLY A 190 3.27 11.18 10.50
N ALA A 191 2.22 11.34 9.68
CA ALA A 191 1.09 12.22 10.01
C ALA A 191 0.11 11.60 11.02
N PHE A 192 -0.18 10.30 10.91
CA PHE A 192 -1.32 9.68 11.62
C PHE A 192 -0.92 8.72 12.74
N LEU A 193 0.24 8.05 12.65
CA LEU A 193 0.61 7.01 13.62
C LEU A 193 0.77 7.58 15.04
N ALA A 194 1.47 8.69 15.19
CA ALA A 194 1.72 9.29 16.49
C ALA A 194 0.41 9.79 17.16
N PRO A 195 -0.44 10.59 16.52
CA PRO A 195 -1.73 10.98 17.07
C PRO A 195 -2.60 9.79 17.44
N PHE A 196 -2.65 8.75 16.60
CA PHE A 196 -3.43 7.55 16.84
C PHE A 196 -2.93 6.78 18.08
N MET A 197 -1.62 6.53 18.17
CA MET A 197 -1.01 5.79 19.27
C MET A 197 -1.14 6.56 20.60
N TYR A 198 -0.83 7.85 20.60
CA TYR A 198 -0.98 8.66 21.81
C TYR A 198 -2.44 8.80 22.23
N GLY A 199 -3.37 8.94 21.28
CA GLY A 199 -4.80 9.00 21.55
C GLY A 199 -5.35 7.73 22.21
N LEU A 200 -4.79 6.56 21.89
CA LEU A 200 -5.21 5.28 22.48
C LEU A 200 -4.57 5.01 23.83
N TYR A 201 -3.30 5.33 24.02
CA TYR A 201 -2.53 4.83 25.15
C TYR A 201 -2.16 5.90 26.18
N TRP A 202 -2.17 7.18 25.82
CA TRP A 202 -1.77 8.24 26.73
C TRP A 202 -2.96 9.08 27.20
N LYS A 203 -3.24 9.00 28.50
CA LYS A 203 -4.36 9.71 29.15
C LYS A 203 -4.21 11.24 29.20
N GLY A 204 -3.02 11.77 28.96
CA GLY A 204 -2.73 13.20 28.95
C GLY A 204 -2.91 13.90 27.60
N VAL A 205 -3.38 13.20 26.59
CA VAL A 205 -3.68 13.79 25.26
C VAL A 205 -4.88 14.71 25.37
N THR A 206 -4.69 15.96 25.00
CA THR A 206 -5.75 16.96 24.82
C THR A 206 -6.10 17.11 23.33
N ARG A 207 -7.28 17.61 23.04
CA ARG A 207 -7.72 17.92 21.66
C ARG A 207 -6.89 19.03 21.07
#